data_894c5709f21e2ba5c357892801f1dfe2
#
_entry.id   894c5709f21e2ba5c357892801f1dfe2
#
_cell.length_a   1.000
_cell.length_b   1.000
_cell.length_c   1.000
_cell.angle_alpha   90.00
_cell.angle_beta   90.00
_cell.angle_gamma   90.00
#
_symmetry.space_group_name_H-M   'P 1'
#
loop_
_entity.id
_entity.type
_entity.pdbx_description
1 polymer ?
#
loop_
_entity_poly.entity_id
_entity_poly.type
_entity_poly.pdbx_seq_one_letter_code
_entity_poly.pdbx_strand_id
1 'polypeptide(L)'
;MNGRSLPGVAISAGLAGGLRSDLPTGTIVIPSAVATTDGTAVVCDAVWTARLRDAAQRLGYAYIDAALLTSDALVVGDARAAWAARGFAAVDMETARIRARGIAAVRVVLDTPQRELSPDWLNPSRAMRKPKNWGQMLWLAREAPRCADLAARVIAAAL
;
A
#
# COMPACT_ATOMS: atom_id res chain seq x y z
N MET A 1 -4.17 -14.95 -20.59
CA MET A 1 -4.07 -13.54 -21.03
C MET A 1 -2.60 -13.16 -21.05
N ASN A 2 -2.03 -12.89 -22.23
CA ASN A 2 -0.64 -12.45 -22.38
C ASN A 2 -0.53 -10.99 -21.93
N GLY A 3 -0.23 -10.76 -20.65
CA GLY A 3 0.04 -9.43 -20.14
C GLY A 3 1.32 -8.89 -20.75
N ARG A 4 1.20 -7.84 -21.58
CA ARG A 4 2.36 -7.10 -22.12
C ARG A 4 3.13 -6.50 -20.95
N SER A 5 4.44 -6.73 -20.90
CA SER A 5 5.32 -6.02 -19.97
C SER A 5 5.47 -4.56 -20.41
N LEU A 6 5.43 -3.63 -19.45
CA LEU A 6 5.71 -2.22 -19.72
C LEU A 6 7.21 -2.02 -20.02
N PRO A 7 7.56 -1.20 -21.02
CA PRO A 7 8.96 -1.05 -21.46
C PRO A 7 9.84 -0.22 -20.51
N GLY A 8 9.26 0.44 -19.51
CA GLY A 8 9.93 1.31 -18.55
C GLY A 8 9.77 0.86 -17.11
N VAL A 9 10.11 1.76 -16.19
CA VAL A 9 9.83 1.59 -14.76
C VAL A 9 8.39 2.00 -14.50
N ALA A 10 7.62 1.14 -13.83
CA ALA A 10 6.27 1.44 -13.36
C ALA A 10 6.32 1.94 -11.92
N ILE A 11 5.62 3.04 -11.65
CA ILE A 11 5.43 3.53 -10.28
C ILE A 11 4.04 3.10 -9.81
N SER A 12 4.00 2.23 -8.81
CA SER A 12 2.78 1.79 -8.16
C SER A 12 2.44 2.73 -7.02
N ALA A 13 1.29 3.39 -7.09
CA ALA A 13 0.85 4.32 -6.04
C ALA A 13 -0.54 3.99 -5.57
N GLY A 14 -0.80 4.19 -4.29
CA GLY A 14 -2.13 3.99 -3.73
C GLY A 14 -2.14 3.69 -2.24
N LEU A 15 -3.21 3.06 -1.83
CA LEU A 15 -3.47 2.71 -0.44
C LEU A 15 -2.95 1.31 -0.11
N ALA A 16 -2.69 1.06 1.17
CA ALA A 16 -2.30 -0.24 1.68
C ALA A 16 -2.88 -0.47 3.08
N GLY A 17 -3.04 -1.73 3.45
CA GLY A 17 -3.29 -2.10 4.83
C GLY A 17 -1.99 -2.13 5.64
N GLY A 18 -1.97 -1.49 6.81
CA GLY A 18 -0.85 -1.57 7.74
C GLY A 18 -0.77 -2.94 8.39
N LEU A 19 0.41 -3.53 8.43
CA LEU A 19 0.64 -4.81 9.09
C LEU A 19 1.13 -4.61 10.53
N ARG A 20 1.88 -3.56 10.78
CA ARG A 20 2.45 -3.23 12.08
C ARG A 20 1.49 -2.33 12.88
N SER A 21 1.42 -2.57 14.18
CA SER A 21 0.55 -1.82 15.09
C SER A 21 1.04 -0.40 15.42
N ASP A 22 2.33 -0.11 15.15
CA ASP A 22 2.94 1.20 15.37
C ASP A 22 2.80 2.15 14.16
N LEU A 23 2.17 1.71 13.07
CA LEU A 23 1.98 2.52 11.87
C LEU A 23 0.53 3.03 11.78
N PRO A 24 0.29 4.31 12.07
CA PRO A 24 -1.06 4.88 11.97
C PRO A 24 -1.52 5.07 10.52
N THR A 25 -2.83 5.27 10.34
CA THR A 25 -3.41 5.74 9.07
C THR A 25 -2.70 7.01 8.60
N GLY A 26 -2.34 7.07 7.32
CA GLY A 26 -1.58 8.16 6.73
C GLY A 26 -0.06 7.92 6.70
N THR A 27 0.45 6.83 7.27
CA THR A 27 1.88 6.48 7.16
C THR A 27 2.24 6.18 5.71
N ILE A 28 3.27 6.84 5.21
CA ILE A 28 3.82 6.63 3.86
C ILE A 28 4.84 5.50 3.90
N VAL A 29 4.72 4.55 3.01
CA VAL A 29 5.66 3.44 2.82
C VAL A 29 6.27 3.54 1.42
N ILE A 30 7.60 3.64 1.34
CA ILE A 30 8.36 3.65 0.08
C ILE A 30 9.36 2.50 0.15
N PRO A 31 8.95 1.29 -0.27
CA PRO A 31 9.71 0.08 -0.04
C PRO A 31 10.93 -0.05 -0.96
N SER A 32 11.98 -0.69 -0.47
CA SER A 32 13.10 -1.15 -1.29
C SER A 32 12.80 -2.48 -2.00
N ALA A 33 11.82 -3.23 -1.50
CA ALA A 33 11.41 -4.52 -2.07
C ALA A 33 9.92 -4.78 -1.84
N VAL A 34 9.33 -5.51 -2.77
CA VAL A 34 7.95 -6.01 -2.70
C VAL A 34 8.00 -7.52 -2.80
N ALA A 35 7.20 -8.22 -2.04
CA ALA A 35 7.09 -9.67 -2.14
C ALA A 35 5.65 -10.14 -2.15
N THR A 36 5.42 -11.27 -2.77
CA THR A 36 4.14 -12.00 -2.73
C THR A 36 4.08 -12.96 -1.55
N THR A 37 2.90 -13.45 -1.24
CA THR A 37 2.69 -14.39 -0.14
C THR A 37 3.39 -15.75 -0.33
N ASP A 38 3.70 -16.13 -1.57
CA ASP A 38 4.47 -17.34 -1.91
C ASP A 38 6.00 -17.16 -1.76
N GLY A 39 6.45 -15.95 -1.39
CA GLY A 39 7.85 -15.64 -1.17
C GLY A 39 8.58 -15.10 -2.40
N THR A 40 7.92 -14.95 -3.54
CA THR A 40 8.53 -14.29 -4.70
C THR A 40 8.77 -12.82 -4.38
N ALA A 41 10.03 -12.38 -4.44
CA ALA A 41 10.41 -11.01 -4.13
C ALA A 41 10.92 -10.27 -5.37
N VAL A 42 10.58 -8.99 -5.46
CA VAL A 42 11.05 -8.07 -6.50
C VAL A 42 11.71 -6.88 -5.81
N VAL A 43 12.97 -6.62 -6.17
CA VAL A 43 13.68 -5.43 -5.72
C VAL A 43 13.15 -4.22 -6.50
N CYS A 44 12.81 -3.16 -5.80
CA CYS A 44 12.35 -1.93 -6.41
C CYS A 44 13.49 -1.23 -7.16
N ASP A 45 13.16 -0.49 -8.22
CA ASP A 45 14.11 0.33 -8.96
C ASP A 45 14.74 1.37 -8.03
N ALA A 46 16.07 1.30 -7.88
CA ALA A 46 16.79 2.11 -6.90
C ALA A 46 16.70 3.62 -7.20
N VAL A 47 16.71 4.00 -8.48
CA VAL A 47 16.68 5.42 -8.90
C VAL A 47 15.32 6.02 -8.58
N TRP A 48 14.25 5.35 -8.97
CA TRP A 48 12.90 5.85 -8.70
C TRP A 48 12.53 5.76 -7.23
N THR A 49 12.98 4.74 -6.51
CA THR A 49 12.79 4.66 -5.05
C THR A 49 13.48 5.82 -4.35
N ALA A 50 14.72 6.16 -4.73
CA ALA A 50 15.41 7.32 -4.18
C ALA A 50 14.67 8.63 -4.49
N ARG A 51 14.21 8.83 -5.74
CA ARG A 51 13.43 10.03 -6.12
C ARG A 51 12.14 10.18 -5.30
N LEU A 52 11.41 9.09 -5.07
CA LEU A 52 10.20 9.11 -4.25
C LEU A 52 10.51 9.49 -2.79
N ARG A 53 11.60 8.96 -2.23
CA ARG A 53 12.05 9.28 -0.87
C ARG A 53 12.49 10.73 -0.73
N ASP A 54 13.28 11.22 -1.67
CA ASP A 54 13.70 12.63 -1.71
C ASP A 54 12.49 13.56 -1.85
N ALA A 55 11.51 13.18 -2.68
CA ALA A 55 10.28 13.94 -2.83
C ALA A 55 9.48 14.00 -1.52
N ALA A 56 9.33 12.88 -0.83
CA ALA A 56 8.67 12.83 0.47
C ALA A 56 9.38 13.72 1.49
N GLN A 57 10.71 13.67 1.55
CA GLN A 57 11.50 14.51 2.44
C GLN A 57 11.37 16.01 2.11
N ARG A 58 11.42 16.39 0.83
CA ARG A 58 11.22 17.80 0.42
C ARG A 58 9.83 18.33 0.79
N LEU A 59 8.82 17.45 0.81
CA LEU A 59 7.46 17.79 1.25
C LEU A 59 7.30 17.79 2.78
N GLY A 60 8.35 17.45 3.53
CA GLY A 60 8.30 17.33 4.98
C GLY A 60 7.55 16.09 5.47
N TYR A 61 7.40 15.06 4.63
CA TYR A 61 6.72 13.83 4.99
C TYR A 61 7.73 12.78 5.47
N ALA A 62 7.45 12.22 6.65
CA ALA A 62 8.14 11.02 7.09
C ALA A 62 7.66 9.80 6.28
N TYR A 63 8.55 8.89 5.99
CA TYR A 63 8.22 7.62 5.32
C TYR A 63 8.90 6.43 6.00
N ILE A 64 8.38 5.26 5.75
CA ILE A 64 8.94 3.98 6.21
C ILE A 64 9.59 3.27 5.01
N ASP A 65 10.85 2.86 5.20
CA ASP A 65 11.57 1.97 4.29
C ASP A 65 11.51 0.55 4.85
N ALA A 66 10.45 -0.16 4.52
CA ALA A 66 10.28 -1.56 4.88
C ALA A 66 9.56 -2.28 3.74
N ALA A 67 9.71 -3.61 3.68
CA ALA A 67 9.14 -4.41 2.62
C ALA A 67 7.60 -4.27 2.53
N LEU A 68 7.10 -4.25 1.31
CA LEU A 68 5.67 -4.27 1.00
C LEU A 68 5.28 -5.71 0.63
N LEU A 69 4.19 -6.19 1.23
CA LEU A 69 3.58 -7.46 0.86
C LEU A 69 2.51 -7.22 -0.21
N THR A 70 2.48 -8.05 -1.24
CA THR A 70 1.33 -8.14 -2.17
C THR A 70 0.61 -9.45 -1.93
N SER A 71 -0.67 -9.38 -1.58
CA SER A 71 -1.51 -10.53 -1.26
C SER A 71 -2.71 -10.63 -2.19
N ASP A 72 -3.17 -11.86 -2.48
CA ASP A 72 -4.39 -12.14 -3.24
C ASP A 72 -5.66 -11.98 -2.41
N ALA A 73 -5.51 -11.99 -1.09
CA ALA A 73 -6.61 -11.92 -0.15
C ALA A 73 -6.36 -10.83 0.89
N LEU A 74 -7.43 -10.36 1.52
CA LEU A 74 -7.32 -9.48 2.68
C LEU A 74 -6.52 -10.17 3.79
N VAL A 75 -5.51 -9.46 4.30
CA VAL A 75 -4.75 -9.88 5.46
C VAL A 75 -5.36 -9.20 6.69
N VAL A 76 -5.94 -9.98 7.59
CA VAL A 76 -6.65 -9.50 8.78
C VAL A 76 -6.24 -10.27 10.03
N GLY A 77 -6.53 -9.72 11.20
CA GLY A 77 -6.28 -10.36 12.50
C GLY A 77 -4.82 -10.77 12.69
N ASP A 78 -4.62 -11.97 13.24
CA ASP A 78 -3.29 -12.51 13.59
C ASP A 78 -2.35 -12.64 12.38
N ALA A 79 -2.91 -12.79 11.17
CA ALA A 79 -2.09 -12.82 9.96
C ALA A 79 -1.31 -11.52 9.73
N ARG A 80 -1.84 -10.36 10.16
CA ARG A 80 -1.09 -9.09 10.09
C ARG A 80 0.16 -9.14 10.96
N ALA A 81 0.03 -9.59 12.20
CA ALA A 81 1.16 -9.70 13.12
C ALA A 81 2.20 -10.71 12.62
N ALA A 82 1.76 -11.83 12.04
CA ALA A 82 2.66 -12.83 11.46
C ALA A 82 3.50 -12.26 10.30
N TRP A 83 2.89 -11.46 9.41
CA TRP A 83 3.61 -10.80 8.33
C TRP A 83 4.50 -9.65 8.82
N ALA A 84 4.04 -8.88 9.81
CA ALA A 84 4.86 -7.86 10.45
C ALA A 84 6.14 -8.43 11.08
N ALA A 85 6.04 -9.59 11.75
CA ALA A 85 7.18 -10.31 12.32
C ALA A 85 8.21 -10.76 11.27
N ARG A 86 7.79 -10.91 9.99
CA ARG A 86 8.66 -11.20 8.84
C ARG A 86 9.27 -9.95 8.20
N GLY A 87 9.04 -8.75 8.77
CA GLY A 87 9.63 -7.49 8.32
C GLY A 87 8.78 -6.67 7.33
N PHE A 88 7.53 -7.07 7.07
CA PHE A 88 6.64 -6.31 6.21
C PHE A 88 5.94 -5.18 6.98
N ALA A 89 5.92 -3.97 6.40
CA ALA A 89 5.24 -2.83 7.01
C ALA A 89 3.76 -2.75 6.63
N ALA A 90 3.46 -3.04 5.38
CA ALA A 90 2.13 -2.89 4.80
C ALA A 90 1.85 -3.96 3.76
N VAL A 91 0.58 -4.10 3.40
CA VAL A 91 0.10 -5.04 2.39
C VAL A 91 -0.78 -4.34 1.36
N ASP A 92 -0.58 -4.68 0.10
CA ASP A 92 -1.45 -4.32 -1.01
C ASP A 92 -1.88 -5.56 -1.81
N MET A 93 -2.59 -5.35 -2.90
CA MET A 93 -3.10 -6.45 -3.74
C MET A 93 -2.55 -6.43 -5.18
N GLU A 94 -1.60 -5.52 -5.50
CA GLU A 94 -1.30 -5.22 -6.91
C GLU A 94 0.18 -5.12 -7.24
N THR A 95 1.02 -4.53 -6.38
CA THR A 95 2.35 -4.02 -6.75
C THR A 95 3.28 -5.11 -7.29
N ALA A 96 3.40 -6.25 -6.62
CA ALA A 96 4.29 -7.33 -7.08
C ALA A 96 3.83 -8.01 -8.37
N ARG A 97 2.62 -7.72 -8.86
CA ARG A 97 2.05 -8.29 -10.09
C ARG A 97 2.26 -7.41 -11.31
N ILE A 98 2.75 -6.21 -11.11
CA ILE A 98 3.05 -5.29 -12.20
C ILE A 98 4.20 -5.87 -13.01
N ARG A 99 3.95 -6.09 -14.30
CA ARG A 99 4.96 -6.55 -15.26
C ARG A 99 5.56 -5.35 -15.95
N ALA A 100 6.71 -4.89 -15.45
CA ALA A 100 7.48 -3.79 -16.02
C ALA A 100 8.96 -4.15 -15.96
N ARG A 101 9.80 -3.38 -16.67
CA ARG A 101 11.26 -3.53 -16.62
C ARG A 101 11.81 -3.28 -15.20
N GLY A 102 11.18 -2.38 -14.45
CA GLY A 102 11.42 -2.11 -13.03
C GLY A 102 10.14 -1.61 -12.39
N ILE A 103 10.06 -1.70 -11.08
CA ILE A 103 8.95 -1.14 -10.29
C ILE A 103 9.49 -0.26 -9.18
N ALA A 104 8.76 0.80 -8.85
CA ALA A 104 8.90 1.53 -7.60
C ALA A 104 7.50 1.69 -6.99
N ALA A 105 7.42 1.88 -5.69
CA ALA A 105 6.11 2.00 -5.05
C ALA A 105 6.08 3.10 -4.01
N VAL A 106 4.92 3.76 -3.90
CA VAL A 106 4.55 4.59 -2.77
C VAL A 106 3.15 4.18 -2.31
N ARG A 107 3.05 3.73 -1.08
CA ARG A 107 1.80 3.30 -0.46
C ARG A 107 1.52 4.14 0.77
N VAL A 108 0.26 4.43 1.01
CA VAL A 108 -0.18 5.11 2.23
C VAL A 108 -1.09 4.18 3.01
N VAL A 109 -0.73 3.94 4.26
CA VAL A 109 -1.51 3.08 5.15
C VAL A 109 -2.89 3.69 5.35
N LEU A 110 -3.94 2.95 5.00
CA LEU A 110 -5.32 3.34 5.21
C LEU A 110 -5.87 2.68 6.47
N ASP A 111 -5.94 1.36 6.49
CA ASP A 111 -6.43 0.58 7.62
C ASP A 111 -5.28 -0.05 8.41
N THR A 112 -5.47 -0.23 9.69
CA THR A 112 -4.44 -0.66 10.64
C THR A 112 -4.93 -1.88 11.42
N PRO A 113 -4.05 -2.60 12.15
CA PRO A 113 -4.48 -3.68 13.04
C PRO A 113 -5.52 -3.26 14.08
N GLN A 114 -5.52 -2.00 14.51
CA GLN A 114 -6.50 -1.45 15.45
C GLN A 114 -7.81 -1.02 14.77
N ARG A 115 -7.80 -0.86 13.46
CA ARG A 115 -8.96 -0.42 12.66
C ARG A 115 -8.96 -1.12 11.31
N GLU A 116 -9.27 -2.40 11.34
CA GLU A 116 -9.31 -3.23 10.13
C GLU A 116 -10.53 -2.93 9.27
N LEU A 117 -10.32 -2.99 7.95
CA LEU A 117 -11.43 -2.99 7.00
C LEU A 117 -12.20 -4.29 7.08
N SER A 118 -13.53 -4.18 7.16
CA SER A 118 -14.40 -5.36 7.05
C SER A 118 -14.17 -6.05 5.70
N PRO A 119 -14.10 -7.38 5.65
CA PRO A 119 -14.08 -8.14 4.39
C PRO A 119 -15.24 -7.82 3.45
N ASP A 120 -16.33 -7.27 3.97
CA ASP A 120 -17.46 -6.83 3.15
C ASP A 120 -17.03 -5.80 2.08
N TRP A 121 -15.97 -5.02 2.33
CA TRP A 121 -15.45 -4.00 1.40
C TRP A 121 -14.74 -4.55 0.16
N LEU A 122 -14.49 -5.85 0.09
CA LEU A 122 -14.14 -6.50 -1.17
C LEU A 122 -15.26 -6.39 -2.22
N ASN A 123 -16.49 -6.16 -1.75
CA ASN A 123 -17.64 -5.86 -2.60
C ASN A 123 -18.35 -4.60 -2.05
N PRO A 124 -17.95 -3.38 -2.50
CA PRO A 124 -18.46 -2.12 -1.95
C PRO A 124 -19.98 -1.98 -2.01
N SER A 125 -20.62 -2.48 -3.09
CA SER A 125 -22.08 -2.43 -3.24
C SER A 125 -22.81 -3.27 -2.20
N ARG A 126 -22.21 -4.37 -1.77
CA ARG A 126 -22.73 -5.22 -0.69
C ARG A 126 -22.43 -4.62 0.67
N ALA A 127 -21.24 -4.04 0.85
CA ALA A 127 -20.84 -3.41 2.11
C ALA A 127 -21.77 -2.24 2.48
N MET A 128 -22.11 -1.39 1.52
CA MET A 128 -22.98 -0.22 1.72
C MET A 128 -24.41 -0.57 2.14
N ARG A 129 -24.89 -1.77 1.80
CA ARG A 129 -26.24 -2.23 2.20
C ARG A 129 -26.33 -2.68 3.65
N LYS A 130 -25.18 -2.85 4.33
CA LYS A 130 -25.14 -3.32 5.72
C LYS A 130 -24.98 -2.14 6.67
N PRO A 131 -25.99 -1.85 7.54
CA PRO A 131 -25.92 -0.71 8.48
C PRO A 131 -24.70 -0.74 9.39
N LYS A 132 -24.20 -1.93 9.75
CA LYS A 132 -22.99 -2.10 10.57
C LYS A 132 -21.74 -1.46 9.95
N ASN A 133 -21.71 -1.29 8.62
CA ASN A 133 -20.58 -0.75 7.87
C ASN A 133 -20.65 0.78 7.67
N TRP A 134 -21.75 1.44 8.04
CA TRP A 134 -21.93 2.86 7.77
C TRP A 134 -20.88 3.76 8.46
N GLY A 135 -20.53 3.43 9.71
CA GLY A 135 -19.46 4.14 10.41
C GLY A 135 -18.10 3.99 9.70
N GLN A 136 -17.82 2.80 9.16
CA GLN A 136 -16.63 2.56 8.39
C GLN A 136 -16.67 3.24 7.01
N MET A 137 -17.86 3.32 6.40
CA MET A 137 -18.07 4.05 5.14
C MET A 137 -17.77 5.55 5.29
N LEU A 138 -18.27 6.19 6.34
CA LEU A 138 -17.99 7.61 6.60
C LEU A 138 -16.50 7.86 6.85
N TRP A 139 -15.86 6.97 7.58
CA TRP A 139 -14.42 7.03 7.81
C TRP A 139 -13.63 6.85 6.50
N LEU A 140 -13.97 5.86 5.67
CA LEU A 140 -13.34 5.63 4.38
C LEU A 140 -13.52 6.82 3.44
N ALA A 141 -14.73 7.40 3.38
CA ALA A 141 -15.02 8.56 2.55
C ALA A 141 -14.14 9.78 2.90
N ARG A 142 -13.69 9.86 4.16
CA ARG A 142 -12.80 10.92 4.64
C ARG A 142 -11.32 10.58 4.46
N GLU A 143 -10.91 9.38 4.92
CA GLU A 143 -9.48 9.05 5.00
C GLU A 143 -8.90 8.53 3.68
N ALA A 144 -9.67 7.79 2.87
CA ALA A 144 -9.15 7.26 1.62
C ALA A 144 -8.72 8.35 0.63
N PRO A 145 -9.51 9.42 0.37
CA PRO A 145 -9.07 10.52 -0.47
C PRO A 145 -7.84 11.25 0.08
N ARG A 146 -7.77 11.44 1.42
CA ARG A 146 -6.63 12.06 2.08
C ARG A 146 -5.36 11.25 1.92
N CYS A 147 -5.42 9.94 2.13
CA CYS A 147 -4.29 9.04 1.93
C CYS A 147 -3.87 8.96 0.46
N ALA A 148 -4.83 8.95 -0.47
CA ALA A 148 -4.55 8.97 -1.90
C ALA A 148 -3.86 10.27 -2.33
N ASP A 149 -4.28 11.43 -1.79
CA ASP A 149 -3.65 12.73 -2.05
C ASP A 149 -2.19 12.76 -1.57
N LEU A 150 -1.87 12.16 -0.41
CA LEU A 150 -0.49 12.05 0.05
C LEU A 150 0.39 11.28 -0.94
N ALA A 151 -0.07 10.13 -1.44
CA ALA A 151 0.65 9.36 -2.46
C ALA A 151 0.82 10.18 -3.75
N ALA A 152 -0.23 10.84 -4.21
CA ALA A 152 -0.22 11.66 -5.41
C ALA A 152 0.77 12.83 -5.32
N ARG A 153 0.85 13.51 -4.18
CA ARG A 153 1.82 14.61 -3.93
C ARG A 153 3.25 14.11 -3.99
N VAL A 154 3.55 12.96 -3.39
CA VAL A 154 4.90 12.39 -3.43
C VAL A 154 5.30 12.08 -4.88
N ILE A 155 4.40 11.48 -5.67
CA ILE A 155 4.67 11.21 -7.08
C ILE A 155 4.88 12.51 -7.86
N ALA A 156 3.98 13.47 -7.74
CA ALA A 156 4.08 14.73 -8.46
C ALA A 156 5.40 15.47 -8.16
N ALA A 157 5.90 15.38 -6.93
CA ALA A 157 7.17 15.97 -6.54
C ALA A 157 8.40 15.13 -6.97
N ALA A 158 8.22 13.86 -7.35
CA ALA A 158 9.30 12.98 -7.81
C ALA A 158 9.52 13.03 -9.34
N LEU A 159 8.51 13.48 -10.10
CA LEU A 159 8.56 13.63 -11.56
C LEU A 159 9.33 14.89 -11.97
#